data_291b28e273ed5d5d64a7b5333b9e7063
#
_entry.id   291b28e273ed5d5d64a7b5333b9e7063
#
_cell.length_a   1.000
_cell.length_b   1.000
_cell.length_c   1.000
_cell.angle_alpha   90.00
_cell.angle_beta   90.00
_cell.angle_gamma   90.00
#
_symmetry.space_group_name_H-M   'P 1'
#
loop_
_entity.id
_entity.type
_entity.pdbx_description
1 polymer ?
#
loop_
_entity_poly.entity_id
_entity_poly.type
_entity_poly.pdbx_seq_one_letter_code
_entity_poly.pdbx_strand_id
1 'polypeptide(L)'
;LVNDILYEVLASKLNGARRVPGKHTRVTGLDNLDKVIHVDQNPIGRTPRSNPATYTGVFDRIRTLFSETTEAKVRGYLPGRFSFNVKGGRCEACSGDGTIKIEMNFLPDVYVDCEVCEGKRYNRDTLAVHYKGKNIAEVLEMPIVEAADFFEPIQAIHRYMKTLVDVGLGYVRLGQSATTLSGGEAQRVKLATELQKRSNGRSVYVLDEPTTGLHFEDVKKLLLVLGSLADKGNTVIVIEHNLDVIKSADWVIDMGPEGGSGGGEVIATGTPEKIAQTAGSHTGEFLAEVLGLSGAREAQERKAG
;
A
#
# COMPACT_ATOMS: atom_id res chain seq x y z
N LEU A 1 -9.51 -15.63 11.06
CA LEU A 1 -10.86 -15.06 11.26
C LEU A 1 -11.13 -13.95 10.25
N VAL A 2 -10.32 -12.85 10.24
CA VAL A 2 -10.59 -11.70 9.36
C VAL A 2 -10.41 -12.07 7.89
N ASN A 3 -9.27 -12.63 7.50
CA ASN A 3 -8.98 -12.95 6.09
C ASN A 3 -9.84 -14.10 5.57
N ASP A 4 -9.89 -15.24 6.30
CA ASP A 4 -10.49 -16.47 5.78
C ASP A 4 -12.02 -16.55 5.95
N ILE A 5 -12.60 -15.72 6.82
CA ILE A 5 -14.05 -15.71 7.05
C ILE A 5 -14.64 -14.36 6.68
N LEU A 6 -14.33 -13.31 7.43
CA LEU A 6 -14.99 -12.02 7.26
C LEU A 6 -14.76 -11.43 5.86
N TYR A 7 -13.50 -11.32 5.44
CA TYR A 7 -13.17 -10.80 4.11
C TYR A 7 -13.78 -11.66 2.99
N GLU A 8 -13.69 -12.99 3.09
CA GLU A 8 -14.23 -13.89 2.05
C GLU A 8 -15.76 -13.76 1.92
N VAL A 9 -16.49 -13.63 3.06
CA VAL A 9 -17.94 -13.36 3.06
C VAL A 9 -18.24 -12.00 2.42
N LEU A 10 -17.53 -10.94 2.85
CA LEU A 10 -17.72 -9.59 2.32
C LEU A 10 -17.39 -9.53 0.82
N ALA A 11 -16.28 -10.12 0.38
CA ALA A 11 -15.90 -10.17 -1.03
C ALA A 11 -16.92 -10.90 -1.90
N SER A 12 -17.45 -12.03 -1.40
CA SER A 12 -18.48 -12.79 -2.09
C SER A 12 -19.80 -12.01 -2.19
N LYS A 13 -20.24 -11.37 -1.10
CA LYS A 13 -21.56 -10.71 -1.02
C LYS A 13 -21.56 -9.32 -1.64
N LEU A 14 -20.53 -8.52 -1.40
CA LEU A 14 -20.48 -7.11 -1.82
C LEU A 14 -19.80 -6.93 -3.18
N ASN A 15 -18.73 -7.69 -3.45
CA ASN A 15 -17.96 -7.55 -4.69
C ASN A 15 -18.32 -8.58 -5.76
N GLY A 16 -19.21 -9.56 -5.45
CA GLY A 16 -19.56 -10.65 -6.37
C GLY A 16 -18.41 -11.62 -6.64
N ALA A 17 -17.39 -11.67 -5.78
CA ALA A 17 -16.25 -12.54 -5.95
C ALA A 17 -16.63 -14.02 -5.69
N ARG A 18 -16.08 -14.95 -6.48
CA ARG A 18 -16.26 -16.39 -6.24
C ARG A 18 -15.29 -16.85 -5.15
N ARG A 19 -15.68 -16.66 -3.88
CA ARG A 19 -14.90 -17.00 -2.71
C ARG A 19 -15.65 -17.97 -1.82
N VAL A 20 -14.92 -18.85 -1.13
CA VAL A 20 -15.48 -19.83 -0.21
C VAL A 20 -14.98 -19.48 1.19
N PRO A 21 -15.82 -18.84 2.02
CA PRO A 21 -15.43 -18.47 3.38
C PRO A 21 -15.23 -19.71 4.26
N GLY A 22 -14.36 -19.56 5.25
CA GLY A 22 -14.19 -20.56 6.30
C GLY A 22 -15.50 -20.86 7.05
N LYS A 23 -15.51 -21.95 7.79
CA LYS A 23 -16.69 -22.40 8.54
C LYS A 23 -17.14 -21.35 9.56
N HIS A 24 -18.38 -20.90 9.45
CA HIS A 24 -18.98 -19.89 10.33
C HIS A 24 -20.49 -20.07 10.42
N THR A 25 -21.13 -19.45 11.40
CA THR A 25 -22.59 -19.52 11.57
C THR A 25 -23.28 -18.46 10.70
N ARG A 26 -22.95 -17.19 10.86
CA ARG A 26 -23.50 -16.07 10.08
C ARG A 26 -22.67 -14.80 10.21
N VAL A 27 -22.79 -13.92 9.22
CA VAL A 27 -22.31 -12.52 9.26
C VAL A 27 -23.52 -11.61 9.04
N THR A 28 -23.64 -10.55 9.84
CA THR A 28 -24.77 -9.59 9.80
C THR A 28 -24.25 -8.17 9.54
N GLY A 29 -25.14 -7.24 9.18
CA GLY A 29 -24.80 -5.83 8.95
C GLY A 29 -24.28 -5.53 7.54
N LEU A 30 -24.35 -6.46 6.61
CA LEU A 30 -23.82 -6.30 5.23
C LEU A 30 -24.56 -5.23 4.43
N ASP A 31 -25.83 -4.97 4.73
CA ASP A 31 -26.64 -3.96 4.04
C ASP A 31 -26.16 -2.51 4.23
N ASN A 32 -25.30 -2.29 5.23
CA ASN A 32 -24.71 -1.00 5.51
C ASN A 32 -23.46 -0.73 4.66
N LEU A 33 -23.00 -1.70 3.87
CA LEU A 33 -21.72 -1.71 3.18
C LEU A 33 -21.93 -1.92 1.68
N ASP A 34 -21.11 -1.26 0.86
CA ASP A 34 -21.20 -1.35 -0.60
C ASP A 34 -20.09 -2.21 -1.21
N LYS A 35 -18.90 -2.20 -0.62
CA LYS A 35 -17.75 -2.98 -1.10
C LYS A 35 -16.75 -3.26 0.02
N VAL A 36 -15.94 -4.30 -0.18
CA VAL A 36 -14.75 -4.56 0.61
C VAL A 36 -13.48 -4.40 -0.23
N ILE A 37 -12.46 -3.82 0.36
CA ILE A 37 -11.15 -3.58 -0.24
C ILE A 37 -10.12 -4.26 0.66
N HIS A 38 -9.45 -5.28 0.13
CA HIS A 38 -8.36 -5.95 0.83
C HIS A 38 -7.03 -5.37 0.37
N VAL A 39 -6.27 -4.85 1.31
CA VAL A 39 -4.96 -4.28 1.08
C VAL A 39 -3.92 -5.24 1.65
N ASP A 40 -3.59 -6.26 0.85
CA ASP A 40 -2.66 -7.34 1.20
C ASP A 40 -1.21 -7.00 0.84
N GLN A 41 -0.27 -7.81 1.34
CA GLN A 41 1.17 -7.68 1.11
C GLN A 41 1.66 -8.38 -0.19
N ASN A 42 0.76 -8.90 -1.02
CA ASN A 42 1.15 -9.51 -2.29
C ASN A 42 1.80 -8.47 -3.23
N PRO A 43 2.76 -8.86 -4.06
CA PRO A 43 3.40 -7.96 -5.01
C PRO A 43 2.39 -7.22 -5.91
N ILE A 44 2.66 -5.96 -6.24
CA ILE A 44 1.85 -5.15 -7.17
C ILE A 44 2.05 -5.57 -8.65
N GLY A 45 2.91 -6.52 -8.90
CA GLY A 45 3.17 -7.12 -10.20
C GLY A 45 4.31 -8.12 -10.13
N ARG A 46 4.42 -8.96 -11.18
CA ARG A 46 5.40 -10.05 -11.24
C ARG A 46 6.52 -9.80 -12.25
N THR A 47 6.55 -8.63 -12.86
CA THR A 47 7.53 -8.29 -13.90
C THR A 47 8.24 -6.99 -13.55
N PRO A 48 9.46 -6.74 -14.08
CA PRO A 48 10.17 -5.49 -13.88
C PRO A 48 9.43 -4.25 -14.42
N ARG A 49 8.41 -4.42 -15.27
CA ARG A 49 7.59 -3.32 -15.82
C ARG A 49 6.55 -2.79 -14.85
N SER A 50 6.17 -3.60 -13.87
CA SER A 50 5.27 -3.15 -12.81
C SER A 50 6.08 -2.32 -11.80
N ASN A 51 5.59 -1.14 -11.48
CA ASN A 51 6.22 -0.21 -10.53
C ASN A 51 5.16 0.72 -9.92
N PRO A 52 5.48 1.52 -8.89
CA PRO A 52 4.54 2.45 -8.27
C PRO A 52 3.83 3.38 -9.26
N ALA A 53 4.57 3.92 -10.26
CA ALA A 53 4.00 4.84 -11.25
C ALA A 53 2.94 4.17 -12.13
N THR A 54 3.20 2.93 -12.59
CA THR A 54 2.26 2.19 -13.44
C THR A 54 1.07 1.68 -12.67
N TYR A 55 1.28 1.18 -11.46
CA TYR A 55 0.22 0.62 -10.63
C TYR A 55 -0.81 1.67 -10.18
N THR A 56 -0.36 2.85 -9.80
CA THR A 56 -1.23 3.98 -9.44
C THR A 56 -1.90 4.63 -10.64
N GLY A 57 -1.43 4.36 -11.86
CA GLY A 57 -1.90 4.99 -13.09
C GLY A 57 -1.36 6.41 -13.33
N VAL A 58 -0.51 6.93 -12.45
CA VAL A 58 0.08 8.27 -12.62
C VAL A 58 1.04 8.33 -13.81
N PHE A 59 1.61 7.21 -14.20
CA PHE A 59 2.53 7.14 -15.34
C PHE A 59 1.89 7.58 -16.66
N ASP A 60 0.60 7.34 -16.85
CA ASP A 60 -0.13 7.80 -18.04
C ASP A 60 -0.16 9.33 -18.13
N ARG A 61 -0.32 9.99 -16.98
CA ARG A 61 -0.28 11.46 -16.89
C ARG A 61 1.12 12.02 -17.15
N ILE A 62 2.15 11.34 -16.63
CA ILE A 62 3.56 11.70 -16.89
C ILE A 62 3.88 11.56 -18.38
N ARG A 63 3.47 10.47 -19.02
CA ARG A 63 3.66 10.27 -20.48
C ARG A 63 2.97 11.35 -21.30
N THR A 64 1.75 11.72 -20.93
CA THR A 64 1.03 12.83 -21.58
C THR A 64 1.80 14.13 -21.42
N LEU A 65 2.26 14.46 -20.21
CA LEU A 65 3.05 15.67 -19.95
C LEU A 65 4.30 15.72 -20.83
N PHE A 66 5.04 14.62 -20.96
CA PHE A 66 6.22 14.56 -21.81
C PHE A 66 5.88 14.78 -23.30
N SER A 67 4.75 14.23 -23.78
CA SER A 67 4.32 14.44 -25.17
C SER A 67 3.88 15.88 -25.47
N GLU A 68 3.55 16.65 -24.44
CA GLU A 68 3.17 18.06 -24.56
C GLU A 68 4.37 19.03 -24.60
N THR A 69 5.58 18.54 -24.31
CA THR A 69 6.79 19.37 -24.40
C THR A 69 7.03 19.83 -25.83
N THR A 70 7.67 20.99 -26.00
CA THR A 70 8.00 21.55 -27.32
C THR A 70 8.81 20.57 -28.16
N GLU A 71 9.81 19.93 -27.54
CA GLU A 71 10.68 18.97 -28.21
C GLU A 71 9.94 17.73 -28.69
N ALA A 72 9.01 17.18 -27.89
CA ALA A 72 8.18 16.06 -28.28
C ALA A 72 7.23 16.42 -29.45
N LYS A 73 6.62 17.61 -29.38
CA LYS A 73 5.73 18.11 -30.46
C LYS A 73 6.46 18.30 -31.78
N VAL A 74 7.66 18.89 -31.78
CA VAL A 74 8.48 19.06 -32.98
C VAL A 74 8.84 17.73 -33.64
N ARG A 75 9.05 16.68 -32.81
CA ARG A 75 9.37 15.32 -33.28
C ARG A 75 8.13 14.48 -33.59
N GLY A 76 6.91 14.98 -33.34
CA GLY A 76 5.65 14.25 -33.52
C GLY A 76 5.47 13.09 -32.50
N TYR A 77 6.06 13.21 -31.31
CA TYR A 77 6.00 12.17 -30.30
C TYR A 77 4.70 12.23 -29.48
N LEU A 78 3.92 11.17 -29.57
CA LEU A 78 2.70 10.97 -28.82
C LEU A 78 2.98 10.30 -27.47
N PRO A 79 2.00 10.25 -26.52
CA PRO A 79 2.19 9.62 -25.20
C PRO A 79 2.69 8.17 -25.25
N GLY A 80 2.35 7.42 -26.31
CA GLY A 80 2.84 6.06 -26.54
C GLY A 80 4.36 5.96 -26.70
N ARG A 81 5.01 7.01 -27.20
CA ARG A 81 6.47 7.08 -27.33
C ARG A 81 7.18 6.97 -25.98
N PHE A 82 6.57 7.51 -24.96
CA PHE A 82 7.07 7.52 -23.57
C PHE A 82 6.64 6.30 -22.75
N SER A 83 6.09 5.27 -23.40
CA SER A 83 5.76 3.99 -22.77
C SER A 83 6.86 2.97 -23.01
N PHE A 84 7.40 2.40 -21.94
CA PHE A 84 8.35 1.28 -22.06
C PHE A 84 7.66 -0.05 -22.41
N ASN A 85 6.32 -0.09 -22.47
CA ASN A 85 5.56 -1.28 -22.90
C ASN A 85 5.28 -1.30 -24.41
N VAL A 86 5.42 -0.18 -25.11
CA VAL A 86 5.07 0.00 -26.52
C VAL A 86 6.34 0.15 -27.36
N LYS A 87 6.36 -0.51 -28.52
CA LYS A 87 7.45 -0.36 -29.50
C LYS A 87 7.59 1.08 -29.98
N GLY A 88 8.80 1.46 -30.37
CA GLY A 88 9.14 2.76 -30.93
C GLY A 88 9.87 3.68 -29.96
N GLY A 89 9.49 3.73 -28.67
CA GLY A 89 10.19 4.56 -27.68
C GLY A 89 11.05 3.77 -26.70
N ARG A 90 10.75 2.51 -26.50
CA ARG A 90 11.46 1.65 -25.57
C ARG A 90 12.79 1.14 -26.13
N CYS A 91 13.66 0.67 -25.26
CA CYS A 91 14.81 -0.13 -25.65
C CYS A 91 14.34 -1.48 -26.18
N GLU A 92 14.66 -1.82 -27.42
CA GLU A 92 14.21 -3.09 -28.01
C GLU A 92 15.08 -4.28 -27.53
N ALA A 93 16.32 -4.06 -27.06
CA ALA A 93 17.18 -5.13 -26.55
C ALA A 93 16.57 -5.79 -25.29
N CYS A 94 16.08 -4.99 -24.33
CA CYS A 94 15.38 -5.51 -23.15
C CYS A 94 13.85 -5.40 -23.26
N SER A 95 13.32 -5.01 -24.40
CA SER A 95 11.88 -4.81 -24.61
C SER A 95 11.23 -3.86 -23.60
N GLY A 96 12.00 -2.93 -23.02
CA GLY A 96 11.54 -1.96 -22.02
C GLY A 96 11.61 -2.43 -20.57
N ASP A 97 12.14 -3.61 -20.29
CA ASP A 97 12.30 -4.12 -18.93
C ASP A 97 13.38 -3.36 -18.15
N GLY A 98 14.37 -2.78 -18.87
CA GLY A 98 15.56 -2.16 -18.27
C GLY A 98 16.60 -3.21 -17.85
N THR A 99 16.18 -4.42 -17.62
CA THR A 99 17.00 -5.56 -17.20
C THR A 99 16.85 -6.73 -18.15
N ILE A 100 17.81 -7.64 -18.13
CA ILE A 100 17.78 -8.92 -18.83
C ILE A 100 17.68 -10.02 -17.78
N LYS A 101 16.70 -10.90 -17.94
CA LYS A 101 16.50 -12.06 -17.08
C LYS A 101 17.47 -13.17 -17.50
N ILE A 102 18.27 -13.65 -16.56
CA ILE A 102 19.10 -14.83 -16.71
C ILE A 102 18.42 -15.97 -15.96
N GLU A 103 17.88 -16.93 -16.70
CA GLU A 103 17.23 -18.09 -16.12
C GLU A 103 18.27 -19.10 -15.60
N MET A 104 18.12 -19.50 -14.35
CA MET A 104 19.00 -20.47 -13.70
C MET A 104 18.20 -21.72 -13.33
N ASN A 105 18.58 -22.89 -13.84
CA ASN A 105 17.80 -24.12 -13.74
C ASN A 105 17.48 -24.58 -12.30
N PHE A 106 18.29 -24.23 -11.31
CA PHE A 106 18.12 -24.67 -9.90
C PHE A 106 18.21 -23.54 -8.89
N LEU A 107 18.38 -22.30 -9.33
CA LEU A 107 18.48 -21.10 -8.49
C LEU A 107 17.43 -20.08 -8.93
N PRO A 108 17.07 -19.12 -8.07
CA PRO A 108 16.20 -18.01 -8.48
C PRO A 108 16.78 -17.26 -9.68
N ASP A 109 15.91 -16.84 -10.59
CA ASP A 109 16.29 -16.03 -11.75
C ASP A 109 17.03 -14.75 -11.33
N VAL A 110 18.10 -14.43 -12.05
CA VAL A 110 18.88 -13.21 -11.82
C VAL A 110 18.54 -12.18 -12.87
N TYR A 111 18.36 -10.93 -12.44
CA TYR A 111 18.13 -9.79 -13.32
C TYR A 111 19.37 -8.90 -13.33
N VAL A 112 19.93 -8.69 -14.52
CA VAL A 112 21.08 -7.79 -14.74
C VAL A 112 20.64 -6.60 -15.59
N ASP A 113 21.25 -5.44 -15.40
CA ASP A 113 20.92 -4.27 -16.19
C ASP A 113 21.20 -4.51 -17.67
N CYS A 114 20.32 -4.02 -18.53
CA CYS A 114 20.49 -4.10 -19.96
C CYS A 114 21.68 -3.23 -20.39
N GLU A 115 22.69 -3.83 -20.99
CA GLU A 115 23.91 -3.13 -21.46
C GLU A 115 23.63 -2.04 -22.50
N VAL A 116 22.55 -2.19 -23.30
CA VAL A 116 22.20 -1.22 -24.36
C VAL A 116 21.58 0.06 -23.80
N CYS A 117 20.71 -0.04 -22.80
CA CYS A 117 20.04 1.11 -22.21
C CYS A 117 20.48 1.42 -20.78
N GLU A 118 21.40 0.63 -20.21
CA GLU A 118 21.93 0.86 -18.85
C GLU A 118 20.80 1.02 -17.79
N GLY A 119 19.81 0.15 -17.84
CA GLY A 119 18.65 0.21 -16.95
C GLY A 119 17.57 1.24 -17.33
N LYS A 120 17.84 2.15 -18.26
CA LYS A 120 16.98 3.32 -18.57
C LYS A 120 15.67 2.98 -19.28
N ARG A 121 15.48 1.74 -19.79
CA ARG A 121 14.26 1.23 -20.43
C ARG A 121 13.92 1.81 -21.81
N TYR A 122 14.48 2.94 -22.22
CA TYR A 122 14.15 3.70 -23.42
C TYR A 122 15.30 3.75 -24.41
N ASN A 123 14.98 4.04 -25.66
CA ASN A 123 15.97 4.34 -26.67
C ASN A 123 16.48 5.78 -26.54
N ARG A 124 17.61 6.06 -27.17
CA ARG A 124 18.31 7.35 -27.10
C ARG A 124 17.43 8.54 -27.55
N ASP A 125 16.62 8.35 -28.59
CA ASP A 125 15.78 9.43 -29.14
C ASP A 125 14.66 9.84 -28.16
N THR A 126 14.09 8.88 -27.42
CA THR A 126 13.09 9.16 -26.39
C THR A 126 13.72 9.84 -25.18
N LEU A 127 14.93 9.43 -24.79
CA LEU A 127 15.68 10.05 -23.70
C LEU A 127 16.19 11.46 -24.01
N ALA A 128 16.24 11.87 -25.28
CA ALA A 128 16.58 13.23 -25.67
C ALA A 128 15.50 14.26 -25.29
N VAL A 129 14.25 13.83 -25.06
CA VAL A 129 13.15 14.72 -24.66
C VAL A 129 13.19 14.98 -23.16
N HIS A 130 13.14 16.27 -22.77
CA HIS A 130 13.24 16.72 -21.38
C HIS A 130 12.01 17.53 -20.95
N TYR A 131 11.63 17.35 -19.70
CA TYR A 131 10.72 18.21 -18.96
C TYR A 131 11.44 18.75 -17.72
N LYS A 132 11.54 20.08 -17.55
CA LYS A 132 12.32 20.73 -16.48
C LYS A 132 13.75 20.16 -16.35
N GLY A 133 14.42 19.89 -17.48
CA GLY A 133 15.80 19.39 -17.51
C GLY A 133 15.96 17.89 -17.19
N LYS A 134 14.88 17.13 -16.98
CA LYS A 134 14.91 15.69 -16.73
C LYS A 134 14.24 14.93 -17.86
N ASN A 135 14.86 13.83 -18.31
CA ASN A 135 14.20 12.89 -19.22
C ASN A 135 13.30 11.91 -18.46
N ILE A 136 12.53 11.10 -19.19
CA ILE A 136 11.53 10.22 -18.57
C ILE A 136 12.15 9.10 -17.71
N ALA A 137 13.35 8.63 -18.04
CA ALA A 137 14.04 7.63 -17.22
C ALA A 137 14.53 8.24 -15.90
N GLU A 138 15.08 9.45 -15.93
CA GLU A 138 15.49 10.19 -14.73
C GLU A 138 14.31 10.50 -13.82
N VAL A 139 13.13 10.76 -14.39
CA VAL A 139 11.90 10.94 -13.61
C VAL A 139 11.47 9.63 -12.92
N LEU A 140 11.59 8.48 -13.59
CA LEU A 140 11.29 7.19 -12.99
C LEU A 140 12.28 6.80 -11.89
N GLU A 141 13.52 7.27 -11.96
CA GLU A 141 14.56 7.05 -10.95
C GLU A 141 14.44 7.97 -9.72
N MET A 142 13.63 9.03 -9.80
CA MET A 142 13.44 9.94 -8.65
C MET A 142 12.79 9.20 -7.47
N PRO A 143 13.25 9.42 -6.22
CA PRO A 143 12.46 9.17 -5.03
C PRO A 143 11.11 9.90 -5.11
N ILE A 144 10.06 9.26 -4.60
CA ILE A 144 8.69 9.80 -4.71
C ILE A 144 8.58 11.17 -4.02
N VAL A 145 9.32 11.41 -2.95
CA VAL A 145 9.35 12.72 -2.27
C VAL A 145 9.89 13.81 -3.20
N GLU A 146 10.97 13.55 -3.92
CA GLU A 146 11.53 14.49 -4.91
C GLU A 146 10.60 14.68 -6.11
N ALA A 147 9.94 13.58 -6.55
CA ALA A 147 8.96 13.64 -7.61
C ALA A 147 7.73 14.49 -7.22
N ALA A 148 7.34 14.48 -5.93
CA ALA A 148 6.28 15.35 -5.42
C ALA A 148 6.63 16.83 -5.61
N ASP A 149 7.82 17.25 -5.22
CA ASP A 149 8.30 18.63 -5.40
C ASP A 149 8.46 18.98 -6.89
N PHE A 150 9.03 18.07 -7.67
CA PHE A 150 9.23 18.25 -9.11
C PHE A 150 7.93 18.50 -9.88
N PHE A 151 6.86 17.77 -9.51
CA PHE A 151 5.54 17.87 -10.14
C PHE A 151 4.56 18.77 -9.39
N GLU A 152 5.01 19.56 -8.40
CA GLU A 152 4.13 20.47 -7.64
C GLU A 152 3.23 21.34 -8.53
N PRO A 153 3.71 21.95 -9.65
CA PRO A 153 2.84 22.75 -10.52
C PRO A 153 1.81 21.93 -11.30
N ILE A 154 1.94 20.62 -11.38
CA ILE A 154 1.05 19.72 -12.14
C ILE A 154 0.16 18.96 -11.17
N GLN A 155 -0.91 19.59 -10.70
CA GLN A 155 -1.81 19.06 -9.69
C GLN A 155 -2.32 17.64 -9.98
N ALA A 156 -2.54 17.31 -11.26
CA ALA A 156 -2.98 15.99 -11.69
C ALA A 156 -1.95 14.88 -11.43
N ILE A 157 -0.66 15.20 -11.30
CA ILE A 157 0.45 14.28 -10.96
C ILE A 157 0.80 14.43 -9.49
N HIS A 158 0.98 15.67 -9.01
CA HIS A 158 1.37 15.99 -7.64
C HIS A 158 0.49 15.28 -6.59
N ARG A 159 -0.83 15.24 -6.80
CA ARG A 159 -1.77 14.55 -5.92
C ARG A 159 -1.40 13.07 -5.70
N TYR A 160 -0.96 12.36 -6.74
CA TYR A 160 -0.54 10.96 -6.61
C TYR A 160 0.75 10.82 -5.82
N MET A 161 1.73 11.72 -6.09
CA MET A 161 3.00 11.73 -5.38
C MET A 161 2.78 12.01 -3.89
N LYS A 162 1.99 13.05 -3.58
CA LYS A 162 1.64 13.39 -2.21
C LYS A 162 1.02 12.22 -1.46
N THR A 163 0.04 11.54 -2.05
CA THR A 163 -0.60 10.37 -1.42
C THR A 163 0.41 9.24 -1.15
N LEU A 164 1.36 9.00 -2.07
CA LEU A 164 2.42 8.00 -1.86
C LEU A 164 3.38 8.43 -0.74
N VAL A 165 3.70 9.71 -0.61
CA VAL A 165 4.48 10.24 0.52
C VAL A 165 3.72 10.09 1.83
N ASP A 166 2.42 10.40 1.83
CA ASP A 166 1.56 10.35 3.02
C ASP A 166 1.43 8.92 3.59
N VAL A 167 1.56 7.87 2.75
CA VAL A 167 1.61 6.48 3.21
C VAL A 167 3.03 5.98 3.54
N GLY A 168 4.03 6.87 3.63
CA GLY A 168 5.40 6.51 4.02
C GLY A 168 6.25 5.92 2.89
N LEU A 169 5.95 6.20 1.61
CA LEU A 169 6.72 5.70 0.45
C LEU A 169 7.61 6.77 -0.20
N GLY A 170 7.89 7.88 0.50
CA GLY A 170 8.68 8.97 -0.05
C GLY A 170 10.08 8.59 -0.54
N TYR A 171 10.71 7.61 0.08
CA TYR A 171 12.04 7.10 -0.25
C TYR A 171 12.07 6.13 -1.43
N VAL A 172 10.95 5.52 -1.78
CA VAL A 172 10.84 4.58 -2.91
C VAL A 172 10.98 5.33 -4.22
N ARG A 173 11.69 4.75 -5.21
CA ARG A 173 11.78 5.34 -6.54
C ARG A 173 10.48 5.14 -7.30
N LEU A 174 10.06 6.15 -8.06
CA LEU A 174 8.80 6.15 -8.80
C LEU A 174 8.68 4.98 -9.79
N GLY A 175 9.78 4.63 -10.46
CA GLY A 175 9.90 3.52 -11.40
C GLY A 175 10.49 2.24 -10.80
N GLN A 176 10.63 2.13 -9.48
CA GLN A 176 11.19 0.94 -8.83
C GLN A 176 10.40 -0.31 -9.18
N SER A 177 11.09 -1.36 -9.62
CA SER A 177 10.44 -2.62 -10.00
C SER A 177 9.63 -3.21 -8.84
N ALA A 178 8.42 -3.68 -9.14
CA ALA A 178 7.57 -4.38 -8.18
C ALA A 178 8.23 -5.61 -7.53
N THR A 179 9.18 -6.24 -8.24
CA THR A 179 9.90 -7.41 -7.74
C THR A 179 10.94 -7.09 -6.67
N THR A 180 11.28 -5.81 -6.49
CA THR A 180 12.23 -5.30 -5.48
C THR A 180 11.54 -4.63 -4.31
N LEU A 181 10.22 -4.47 -4.36
CA LEU A 181 9.45 -3.92 -3.25
C LEU A 181 9.21 -4.98 -2.17
N SER A 182 9.34 -4.58 -0.93
CA SER A 182 8.88 -5.40 0.20
C SER A 182 7.35 -5.55 0.20
N GLY A 183 6.83 -6.56 0.92
CA GLY A 183 5.39 -6.75 1.06
C GLY A 183 4.68 -5.51 1.62
N GLY A 184 5.25 -4.86 2.63
CA GLY A 184 4.70 -3.63 3.20
C GLY A 184 4.70 -2.45 2.22
N GLU A 185 5.76 -2.29 1.39
CA GLU A 185 5.78 -1.27 0.34
C GLU A 185 4.72 -1.52 -0.72
N ALA A 186 4.59 -2.77 -1.19
CA ALA A 186 3.55 -3.17 -2.15
C ALA A 186 2.15 -2.89 -1.60
N GLN A 187 1.90 -3.21 -0.33
CA GLN A 187 0.66 -2.94 0.36
C GLN A 187 0.34 -1.44 0.39
N ARG A 188 1.31 -0.60 0.75
CA ARG A 188 1.11 0.86 0.80
C ARG A 188 0.90 1.48 -0.58
N VAL A 189 1.52 0.95 -1.66
CA VAL A 189 1.18 1.37 -3.03
C VAL A 189 -0.27 1.06 -3.37
N LYS A 190 -0.79 -0.11 -2.97
CA LYS A 190 -2.21 -0.47 -3.13
C LYS A 190 -3.11 0.49 -2.36
N LEU A 191 -2.78 0.76 -1.08
CA LEU A 191 -3.52 1.70 -0.24
C LEU A 191 -3.56 3.10 -0.89
N ALA A 192 -2.41 3.63 -1.33
CA ALA A 192 -2.34 4.92 -2.01
C ALA A 192 -3.21 4.96 -3.27
N THR A 193 -3.29 3.85 -4.01
CA THR A 193 -4.13 3.74 -5.20
C THR A 193 -5.62 3.80 -4.85
N GLU A 194 -6.03 3.12 -3.78
CA GLU A 194 -7.43 3.17 -3.31
C GLU A 194 -7.82 4.57 -2.80
N LEU A 195 -6.91 5.28 -2.15
CA LEU A 195 -7.13 6.64 -1.66
C LEU A 195 -7.39 7.66 -2.78
N GLN A 196 -6.91 7.39 -4.00
CA GLN A 196 -7.18 8.23 -5.17
C GLN A 196 -8.62 8.07 -5.71
N LYS A 197 -9.30 6.98 -5.36
CA LYS A 197 -10.67 6.72 -5.81
C LYS A 197 -11.68 7.51 -4.96
N ARG A 198 -12.81 7.82 -5.55
CA ARG A 198 -13.92 8.41 -4.80
C ARG A 198 -14.50 7.37 -3.84
N SER A 199 -14.69 7.75 -2.59
CA SER A 199 -15.39 6.96 -1.59
C SER A 199 -16.78 7.55 -1.33
N ASN A 200 -17.76 6.69 -1.12
CA ASN A 200 -19.13 7.06 -0.70
C ASN A 200 -19.34 6.87 0.81
N GLY A 201 -18.28 6.54 1.57
CA GLY A 201 -18.33 6.34 3.03
C GLY A 201 -18.92 4.99 3.45
N ARG A 202 -19.11 4.04 2.54
CA ARG A 202 -19.68 2.71 2.84
C ARG A 202 -18.76 1.55 2.43
N SER A 203 -17.46 1.81 2.36
CA SER A 203 -16.47 0.81 2.02
C SER A 203 -15.84 0.23 3.29
N VAL A 204 -15.50 -1.06 3.24
CA VAL A 204 -14.69 -1.71 4.27
C VAL A 204 -13.27 -1.89 3.74
N TYR A 205 -12.29 -1.37 4.45
CA TYR A 205 -10.87 -1.60 4.18
C TYR A 205 -10.36 -2.64 5.17
N VAL A 206 -9.73 -3.69 4.66
CA VAL A 206 -9.07 -4.72 5.47
C VAL A 206 -7.58 -4.66 5.19
N LEU A 207 -6.80 -4.37 6.22
CA LEU A 207 -5.35 -4.26 6.16
C LEU A 207 -4.72 -5.28 7.12
N ASP A 208 -3.69 -5.96 6.65
CA ASP A 208 -2.95 -6.95 7.42
C ASP A 208 -1.53 -6.43 7.67
N GLU A 209 -1.20 -6.17 8.95
CA GLU A 209 0.08 -5.63 9.42
C GLU A 209 0.63 -4.45 8.58
N PRO A 210 -0.14 -3.36 8.36
CA PRO A 210 0.28 -2.29 7.46
C PRO A 210 1.48 -1.48 7.97
N THR A 211 1.87 -1.64 9.25
CA THR A 211 3.05 -0.96 9.82
C THR A 211 4.36 -1.73 9.63
N THR A 212 4.31 -2.92 9.04
CA THR A 212 5.51 -3.75 8.82
C THR A 212 6.59 -2.99 8.04
N GLY A 213 7.79 -2.89 8.62
CA GLY A 213 8.93 -2.21 8.02
C GLY A 213 8.86 -0.67 8.01
N LEU A 214 7.93 -0.07 8.76
CA LEU A 214 7.84 1.38 8.93
C LEU A 214 8.66 1.87 10.14
N HIS A 215 9.29 3.02 9.95
CA HIS A 215 9.80 3.83 11.07
C HIS A 215 8.61 4.53 11.78
N PHE A 216 8.75 4.84 13.07
CA PHE A 216 7.66 5.40 13.87
C PHE A 216 7.04 6.69 13.30
N GLU A 217 7.83 7.56 12.65
CA GLU A 217 7.30 8.76 11.97
C GLU A 217 6.39 8.42 10.78
N ASP A 218 6.67 7.33 10.07
CA ASP A 218 5.84 6.88 8.95
C ASP A 218 4.59 6.13 9.45
N VAL A 219 4.67 5.46 10.60
CA VAL A 219 3.48 4.91 11.30
C VAL A 219 2.50 6.04 11.62
N LYS A 220 2.98 7.18 12.12
CA LYS A 220 2.14 8.36 12.41
C LYS A 220 1.43 8.87 11.15
N LYS A 221 2.14 8.98 10.01
CA LYS A 221 1.54 9.38 8.74
C LYS A 221 0.47 8.39 8.29
N LEU A 222 0.76 7.09 8.38
CA LEU A 222 -0.19 6.04 8.04
C LEU A 222 -1.46 6.12 8.90
N LEU A 223 -1.33 6.33 10.21
CA LEU A 223 -2.47 6.51 11.11
C LEU A 223 -3.35 7.70 10.73
N LEU A 224 -2.77 8.83 10.34
CA LEU A 224 -3.53 9.98 9.83
C LEU A 224 -4.31 9.64 8.56
N VAL A 225 -3.71 8.84 7.67
CA VAL A 225 -4.38 8.37 6.44
C VAL A 225 -5.53 7.43 6.77
N LEU A 226 -5.34 6.46 7.66
CA LEU A 226 -6.38 5.51 8.07
C LEU A 226 -7.52 6.23 8.81
N GLY A 227 -7.21 7.17 9.70
CA GLY A 227 -8.19 8.04 10.36
C GLY A 227 -9.01 8.84 9.35
N SER A 228 -8.37 9.44 8.35
CA SER A 228 -9.07 10.14 7.26
C SER A 228 -10.03 9.26 6.45
N LEU A 229 -9.76 7.95 6.34
CA LEU A 229 -10.71 7.00 5.73
C LEU A 229 -11.92 6.76 6.63
N ALA A 230 -11.70 6.58 7.93
CA ALA A 230 -12.76 6.41 8.92
C ALA A 230 -13.63 7.66 9.03
N ASP A 231 -13.05 8.86 9.08
CA ASP A 231 -13.75 10.15 9.11
C ASP A 231 -14.68 10.36 7.91
N LYS A 232 -14.36 9.75 6.76
CA LYS A 232 -15.22 9.75 5.57
C LYS A 232 -16.36 8.73 5.64
N GLY A 233 -16.57 8.09 6.78
CA GLY A 233 -17.63 7.11 7.04
C GLY A 233 -17.30 5.67 6.67
N ASN A 234 -16.08 5.38 6.20
CA ASN A 234 -15.67 4.02 5.88
C ASN A 234 -15.35 3.21 7.15
N THR A 235 -15.43 1.91 7.06
CA THR A 235 -14.96 1.00 8.09
C THR A 235 -13.52 0.57 7.77
N VAL A 236 -12.60 0.74 8.72
CA VAL A 236 -11.20 0.33 8.58
C VAL A 236 -10.90 -0.75 9.58
N ILE A 237 -10.62 -1.96 9.11
CA ILE A 237 -10.25 -3.12 9.92
C ILE A 237 -8.75 -3.36 9.72
N VAL A 238 -8.02 -3.30 10.82
CA VAL A 238 -6.56 -3.48 10.82
C VAL A 238 -6.21 -4.67 11.69
N ILE A 239 -5.49 -5.64 11.14
CA ILE A 239 -4.87 -6.72 11.90
C ILE A 239 -3.49 -6.21 12.28
N GLU A 240 -3.23 -5.99 13.56
CA GLU A 240 -1.98 -5.37 14.04
C GLU A 240 -1.59 -5.81 15.45
N HIS A 241 -0.30 -5.68 15.71
CA HIS A 241 0.31 -5.86 17.02
C HIS A 241 1.12 -4.62 17.46
N ASN A 242 1.17 -3.59 16.64
CA ASN A 242 1.81 -2.32 16.95
C ASN A 242 0.94 -1.50 17.92
N LEU A 243 1.46 -1.19 19.10
CA LEU A 243 0.72 -0.49 20.16
C LEU A 243 0.30 0.93 19.76
N ASP A 244 1.04 1.61 18.90
CA ASP A 244 0.65 2.95 18.41
C ASP A 244 -0.61 2.89 17.55
N VAL A 245 -0.78 1.81 16.78
CA VAL A 245 -2.01 1.57 16.00
C VAL A 245 -3.15 1.18 16.94
N ILE A 246 -2.91 0.22 17.85
CA ILE A 246 -3.94 -0.31 18.75
C ILE A 246 -4.50 0.79 19.66
N LYS A 247 -3.63 1.63 20.25
CA LYS A 247 -4.08 2.75 21.11
C LYS A 247 -4.84 3.85 20.37
N SER A 248 -4.69 3.93 19.03
CA SER A 248 -5.34 4.91 18.16
C SER A 248 -6.65 4.42 17.56
N ALA A 249 -7.02 3.14 17.80
CA ALA A 249 -8.24 2.55 17.26
C ALA A 249 -9.47 3.03 18.04
N ASP A 250 -10.62 3.18 17.36
CA ASP A 250 -11.90 3.44 18.00
C ASP A 250 -12.41 2.21 18.77
N TRP A 251 -12.05 1.01 18.26
CA TRP A 251 -12.48 -0.26 18.83
C TRP A 251 -11.43 -1.35 18.61
N VAL A 252 -11.17 -2.13 19.63
CA VAL A 252 -10.24 -3.26 19.61
C VAL A 252 -11.00 -4.56 19.85
N ILE A 253 -10.63 -5.60 19.11
CA ILE A 253 -11.04 -6.98 19.31
C ILE A 253 -9.76 -7.76 19.65
N ASP A 254 -9.59 -8.06 20.92
CA ASP A 254 -8.40 -8.78 21.41
C ASP A 254 -8.61 -10.29 21.29
N MET A 255 -7.66 -10.94 20.61
CA MET A 255 -7.72 -12.37 20.29
C MET A 255 -6.64 -13.11 21.07
N GLY A 256 -6.98 -14.25 21.67
CA GLY A 256 -6.03 -15.02 22.46
C GLY A 256 -6.61 -16.34 22.96
N PRO A 257 -6.18 -16.85 24.16
CA PRO A 257 -5.07 -16.30 25.00
C PRO A 257 -3.71 -16.49 24.38
N GLU A 258 -3.50 -17.58 23.61
CA GLU A 258 -2.22 -17.94 22.97
C GLU A 258 -2.33 -17.90 21.45
N GLY A 259 -1.25 -18.29 20.76
CA GLY A 259 -1.24 -18.51 19.32
C GLY A 259 -1.59 -19.95 18.92
N GLY A 260 -1.92 -20.19 17.64
CA GLY A 260 -2.16 -21.53 17.10
C GLY A 260 -3.39 -22.22 17.70
N SER A 261 -3.27 -23.50 18.09
CA SER A 261 -4.38 -24.31 18.59
C SER A 261 -4.85 -23.93 20.01
N GLY A 262 -4.03 -23.19 20.76
CA GLY A 262 -4.39 -22.66 22.09
C GLY A 262 -5.02 -21.28 22.06
N GLY A 263 -5.25 -20.71 20.88
CA GLY A 263 -5.77 -19.35 20.71
C GLY A 263 -6.98 -19.28 19.79
N GLY A 264 -7.23 -18.10 19.29
CA GLY A 264 -8.34 -17.84 18.35
C GLY A 264 -9.66 -17.52 19.02
N GLU A 265 -9.67 -17.33 20.34
CA GLU A 265 -10.84 -16.88 21.10
C GLU A 265 -10.84 -15.35 21.25
N VAL A 266 -12.01 -14.75 21.34
CA VAL A 266 -12.14 -13.32 21.65
C VAL A 266 -12.02 -13.15 23.16
N ILE A 267 -10.91 -12.57 23.61
CA ILE A 267 -10.64 -12.33 25.04
C ILE A 267 -11.40 -11.11 25.54
N ALA A 268 -11.34 -10.04 24.77
CA ALA A 268 -11.97 -8.77 25.10
C ALA A 268 -12.37 -7.97 23.87
N THR A 269 -13.36 -7.09 24.03
CA THR A 269 -13.75 -6.13 22.99
C THR A 269 -14.07 -4.77 23.65
N GLY A 270 -13.66 -3.68 23.02
CA GLY A 270 -13.93 -2.34 23.50
C GLY A 270 -12.95 -1.31 23.01
N THR A 271 -12.99 -0.12 23.63
CA THR A 271 -11.99 0.91 23.38
C THR A 271 -10.61 0.47 23.91
N PRO A 272 -9.50 1.05 23.44
CA PRO A 272 -8.16 0.73 23.95
C PRO A 272 -8.07 0.83 25.48
N GLU A 273 -8.73 1.82 26.10
CA GLU A 273 -8.74 2.00 27.56
C GLU A 273 -9.47 0.85 28.27
N LYS A 274 -10.55 0.32 27.67
CA LYS A 274 -11.26 -0.83 28.21
C LYS A 274 -10.41 -2.09 28.14
N ILE A 275 -9.72 -2.31 27.01
CA ILE A 275 -8.80 -3.45 26.86
C ILE A 275 -7.66 -3.35 27.87
N ALA A 276 -7.08 -2.15 28.06
CA ALA A 276 -6.03 -1.90 29.04
C ALA A 276 -6.41 -2.31 30.48
N GLN A 277 -7.69 -2.28 30.81
CA GLN A 277 -8.22 -2.65 32.12
C GLN A 277 -8.71 -4.09 32.20
N THR A 278 -8.75 -4.84 31.10
CA THR A 278 -9.29 -6.22 31.08
C THR A 278 -8.27 -7.20 31.62
N ALA A 279 -8.61 -7.92 32.69
CA ALA A 279 -7.78 -8.97 33.27
C ALA A 279 -7.62 -10.13 32.25
N GLY A 280 -6.42 -10.70 32.19
CA GLY A 280 -6.09 -11.81 31.28
C GLY A 280 -5.86 -11.40 29.81
N SER A 281 -5.93 -10.11 29.47
CA SER A 281 -5.54 -9.60 28.17
C SER A 281 -4.05 -9.25 28.18
N HIS A 282 -3.24 -9.96 27.41
CA HIS A 282 -1.81 -9.61 27.23
C HIS A 282 -1.66 -8.27 26.50
N THR A 283 -2.45 -8.03 25.46
CA THR A 283 -2.49 -6.71 24.79
C THR A 283 -2.82 -5.60 25.79
N GLY A 284 -3.76 -5.87 26.71
CA GLY A 284 -4.16 -4.92 27.76
C GLY A 284 -3.04 -4.57 28.71
N GLU A 285 -2.11 -5.49 29.02
CA GLU A 285 -0.94 -5.21 29.89
C GLU A 285 -0.06 -4.13 29.30
N PHE A 286 0.32 -4.28 28.03
CA PHE A 286 1.15 -3.30 27.33
C PHE A 286 0.41 -2.00 27.04
N LEU A 287 -0.90 -2.06 26.73
CA LEU A 287 -1.71 -0.86 26.56
C LEU A 287 -1.84 -0.03 27.84
N ALA A 288 -1.97 -0.69 29.00
CA ALA A 288 -2.05 0.01 30.28
C ALA A 288 -0.81 0.84 30.57
N GLU A 289 0.38 0.32 30.23
CA GLU A 289 1.64 1.04 30.34
C GLU A 289 1.69 2.26 29.41
N VAL A 290 1.39 2.06 28.12
CA VAL A 290 1.45 3.12 27.08
C VAL A 290 0.40 4.21 27.32
N LEU A 291 -0.77 3.86 27.87
CA LEU A 291 -1.85 4.81 28.20
C LEU A 291 -1.73 5.42 29.59
N GLY A 292 -0.70 5.01 30.39
CA GLY A 292 -0.53 5.51 31.77
C GLY A 292 -1.59 5.00 32.75
N LEU A 293 -2.20 3.83 32.48
CA LEU A 293 -3.30 3.25 33.26
C LEU A 293 -2.86 2.07 34.17
N SER A 294 -1.56 1.80 34.29
CA SER A 294 -1.03 0.66 35.04
C SER A 294 -1.51 0.58 36.49
N GLY A 295 -1.59 1.70 37.20
CA GLY A 295 -2.10 1.77 38.55
C GLY A 295 -3.60 1.43 38.69
N ALA A 296 -4.41 1.72 37.69
CA ALA A 296 -5.83 1.39 37.67
C ALA A 296 -6.06 -0.11 37.46
N ARG A 297 -5.24 -0.76 36.65
CA ARG A 297 -5.26 -2.21 36.39
C ARG A 297 -4.89 -3.00 37.65
N GLU A 298 -3.77 -2.65 38.31
CA GLU A 298 -3.37 -3.31 39.57
C GLU A 298 -4.46 -3.25 40.66
N ALA A 299 -5.18 -2.10 40.73
CA ALA A 299 -6.28 -1.96 41.66
C ALA A 299 -7.50 -2.85 41.33
N GLN A 300 -7.73 -3.14 40.04
CA GLN A 300 -8.79 -4.07 39.61
C GLN A 300 -8.40 -5.54 39.83
N GLU A 301 -7.16 -5.92 39.56
CA GLU A 301 -6.66 -7.28 39.80
C GLU A 301 -6.70 -7.64 41.29
N ARG A 302 -6.38 -6.69 42.20
CA ARG A 302 -6.53 -6.85 43.66
C ARG A 302 -7.97 -7.00 44.15
N LYS A 303 -8.97 -6.59 43.37
CA LYS A 303 -10.40 -6.74 43.70
C LYS A 303 -11.00 -8.02 43.16
N ALA A 304 -10.36 -8.64 42.17
CA ALA A 304 -10.85 -9.84 41.50
C ALA A 304 -10.23 -11.16 42.07
N GLY A 305 -9.15 -11.07 42.85
CA GLY A 305 -8.54 -12.19 43.59
C GLY A 305 -8.90 -12.13 45.08
#